data_a5f4b5d5200005aec0e0f046cd41fdca
#
_entry.id   a5f4b5d5200005aec0e0f046cd41fdca
#
_cell.length_a   1.000
_cell.length_b   1.000
_cell.length_c   1.000
_cell.angle_alpha   90.00
_cell.angle_beta   90.00
_cell.angle_gamma   90.00
#
_symmetry.space_group_name_H-M   'P 1'
#
loop_
_entity.id
_entity.type
_entity.pdbx_description
1 polymer ?
#
loop_
_entity_poly.entity_id
_entity_poly.type
_entity_poly.pdbx_seq_one_letter_code
_entity_poly.pdbx_strand_id
1 'polypeptide(L)' 'MATTTQETTLSVPEISCEHCVKTINGALGELPGVEAVATDIPSKTVTLRYDPSQVSLQIVEATLDEEGYTVAK' A
#
# COMPACT_ATOMS: atom_id res chain seq x y z
N MET A 1 -13.09 14.33 17.69
CA MET A 1 -12.97 14.55 16.28
C MET A 1 -12.62 13.28 15.52
N ALA A 2 -13.38 12.96 14.53
CA ALA A 2 -13.16 11.74 13.81
C ALA A 2 -12.07 11.92 12.74
N THR A 3 -11.10 11.04 12.76
CA THR A 3 -10.12 10.97 11.69
C THR A 3 -10.73 10.12 10.58
N THR A 4 -10.84 10.68 9.40
CA THR A 4 -11.41 9.95 8.28
C THR A 4 -10.34 9.08 7.65
N THR A 5 -10.09 7.94 8.26
CA THR A 5 -9.12 6.98 7.75
C THR A 5 -9.86 5.85 7.07
N GLN A 6 -9.43 5.50 5.88
CA GLN A 6 -10.02 4.39 5.14
C GLN A 6 -9.02 3.25 5.07
N GLU A 7 -9.55 2.04 5.04
CA GLU A 7 -8.73 0.85 4.89
C GLU A 7 -9.05 0.21 3.54
N THR A 8 -8.03 -0.16 2.82
CA THR A 8 -8.20 -0.81 1.54
C THR A 8 -7.21 -1.94 1.38
N THR A 9 -7.60 -2.94 0.60
CA THR A 9 -6.74 -4.08 0.31
C THR A 9 -6.47 -4.10 -1.19
N LEU A 10 -5.20 -4.12 -1.55
CA LEU A 10 -4.77 -4.14 -2.93
C LEU A 10 -4.16 -5.50 -3.24
N SER A 11 -4.43 -6.01 -4.42
CA SER A 11 -3.86 -7.26 -4.87
C SER A 11 -2.58 -6.97 -5.65
N VAL A 12 -1.46 -7.50 -5.16
CA VAL A 12 -0.16 -7.29 -5.80
C VAL A 12 0.46 -8.67 -6.01
N PRO A 13 0.17 -9.32 -7.14
CA PRO A 13 0.61 -10.70 -7.37
C PRO A 13 2.12 -10.85 -7.47
N GLU A 14 2.85 -9.77 -7.56
CA GLU A 14 4.30 -9.81 -7.64
C GLU A 14 4.98 -9.95 -6.28
N ILE A 15 4.22 -9.87 -5.20
CA ILE A 15 4.76 -10.10 -3.87
C ILE A 15 5.17 -11.57 -3.75
N SER A 16 6.44 -11.82 -3.44
CA SER A 16 6.92 -13.18 -3.37
C SER A 16 7.89 -13.44 -2.21
N CYS A 17 8.38 -12.41 -1.53
CA CYS A 17 9.34 -12.58 -0.46
C CYS A 17 9.31 -11.42 0.52
N GLU A 18 10.02 -11.59 1.64
CA GLU A 18 10.04 -10.54 2.66
C GLU A 18 10.69 -9.26 2.18
N HIS A 19 11.60 -9.36 1.23
CA HIS A 19 12.21 -8.16 0.67
C HIS A 19 11.15 -7.28 -0.01
N CYS A 20 10.22 -7.90 -0.70
CA CYS A 20 9.11 -7.18 -1.31
C CYS A 20 8.26 -6.50 -0.25
N VAL A 21 8.01 -7.19 0.86
CA VAL A 21 7.24 -6.62 1.97
C VAL A 21 7.91 -5.36 2.49
N LYS A 22 9.22 -5.42 2.71
CA LYS A 22 9.95 -4.27 3.22
C LYS A 22 9.94 -3.11 2.24
N THR A 23 10.09 -3.41 0.96
CA THR A 23 10.07 -2.38 -0.08
C THR A 23 8.72 -1.69 -0.13
N ILE A 24 7.65 -2.46 -0.14
CA ILE A 24 6.31 -1.92 -0.20
C ILE A 24 5.98 -1.12 1.06
N ASN A 25 6.27 -1.69 2.23
CA ASN A 25 5.98 -1.00 3.48
C ASN A 25 6.76 0.30 3.59
N GLY A 26 8.01 0.30 3.17
CA GLY A 26 8.84 1.50 3.18
C GLY A 26 8.32 2.56 2.23
N ALA A 27 8.02 2.17 1.00
CA ALA A 27 7.57 3.12 -0.01
C ALA A 27 6.22 3.73 0.35
N LEU A 28 5.27 2.91 0.77
CA LEU A 28 3.94 3.42 1.10
C LEU A 28 3.94 4.15 2.44
N GLY A 29 4.76 3.71 3.39
CA GLY A 29 4.83 4.36 4.68
C GLY A 29 5.39 5.76 4.64
N GLU A 30 6.11 6.11 3.59
CA GLU A 30 6.65 7.45 3.42
C GLU A 30 5.63 8.43 2.87
N LEU A 31 4.51 7.95 2.35
CA LEU A 31 3.49 8.82 1.79
C LEU A 31 2.74 9.56 2.90
N PRO A 32 2.51 10.87 2.74
CA PRO A 32 1.70 11.60 3.72
C PRO A 32 0.27 11.06 3.71
N GLY A 33 -0.29 10.89 4.90
CA GLY A 33 -1.64 10.39 5.03
C GLY A 33 -1.76 8.89 5.18
N VAL A 34 -0.68 8.14 4.96
CA VAL A 34 -0.69 6.70 5.17
C VAL A 34 -0.40 6.42 6.65
N GLU A 35 -1.31 5.75 7.33
CA GLU A 35 -1.17 5.46 8.76
C GLU A 35 -0.59 4.08 9.02
N ALA A 36 -0.95 3.10 8.22
CA ALA A 36 -0.48 1.74 8.42
C ALA A 36 -0.46 0.99 7.09
N VAL A 37 0.52 0.12 6.95
CA VAL A 37 0.65 -0.73 5.78
C VAL A 37 0.93 -2.15 6.27
N ALA A 38 0.17 -3.10 5.78
CA ALA A 38 0.38 -4.51 6.10
C ALA A 38 0.40 -5.30 4.81
N THR A 39 1.49 -5.99 4.56
CA THR A 39 1.66 -6.80 3.37
C THR A 39 1.59 -8.26 3.73
N ASP A 40 0.77 -9.02 3.02
CA ASP A 40 0.58 -10.44 3.27
C ASP A 40 1.11 -11.23 2.08
N ILE A 41 2.14 -12.04 2.32
CA ILE A 41 2.78 -12.83 1.26
C ILE A 41 1.88 -13.96 0.76
N PRO A 42 1.28 -14.77 1.63
CA PRO A 42 0.47 -15.90 1.16
C PRO A 42 -0.69 -15.50 0.25
N SER A 43 -1.33 -14.39 0.53
CA SER A 43 -2.44 -13.91 -0.28
C SER A 43 -2.00 -12.89 -1.32
N LYS A 44 -0.74 -12.43 -1.23
CA LYS A 44 -0.17 -11.44 -2.14
C LYS A 44 -0.99 -10.16 -2.16
N THR A 45 -1.36 -9.70 -0.98
CA THR A 45 -2.17 -8.50 -0.84
C THR A 45 -1.48 -7.48 0.06
N VAL A 46 -1.83 -6.23 -0.14
CA VAL A 46 -1.38 -5.13 0.69
C VAL A 46 -2.61 -4.44 1.25
N THR A 47 -2.71 -4.43 2.57
CA THR A 47 -3.78 -3.72 3.25
C THR A 47 -3.19 -2.43 3.80
N LEU A 48 -3.80 -1.32 3.48
CA LEU A 48 -3.29 -0.05 4.00
C LEU A 48 -4.43 0.78 4.57
N ARG A 49 -4.06 1.58 5.57
CA ARG A 49 -4.95 2.56 6.16
C ARG A 49 -4.40 3.93 5.82
N TYR A 50 -5.23 4.75 5.27
CA TYR A 50 -4.79 6.05 4.77
C TYR A 50 -5.90 7.09 4.91
N ASP A 51 -5.48 8.34 4.90
CA ASP A 51 -6.41 9.46 4.92
C ASP A 51 -6.66 9.91 3.49
N PRO A 52 -7.85 9.68 2.93
CA PRO A 52 -8.12 10.01 1.53
C PRO A 52 -8.07 11.51 1.23
N SER A 53 -8.07 12.35 2.25
CA SER A 53 -7.91 13.78 2.02
C SER A 53 -6.45 14.18 1.84
N GLN A 54 -5.51 13.33 2.20
CA GLN A 54 -4.08 13.60 2.06
C GLN A 54 -3.42 12.79 0.95
N VAL A 55 -3.88 11.57 0.73
CA VAL A 55 -3.30 10.70 -0.29
C VAL A 55 -4.43 9.94 -0.97
N SER A 56 -4.30 9.71 -2.26
CA SER A 56 -5.30 8.95 -3.00
C SER A 56 -4.74 7.57 -3.36
N LEU A 57 -5.65 6.65 -3.67
CA LEU A 57 -5.24 5.33 -4.14
C LEU A 57 -4.43 5.41 -5.41
N GLN A 58 -4.70 6.41 -6.23
CA GLN A 58 -3.94 6.61 -7.45
C GLN A 58 -2.47 6.86 -7.16
N ILE A 59 -2.19 7.66 -6.12
CA ILE A 59 -0.81 7.91 -5.69
C ILE A 59 -0.19 6.63 -5.14
N VAL A 60 -0.94 5.86 -4.37
CA VAL A 60 -0.47 4.60 -3.83
C VAL A 60 -0.11 3.63 -4.95
N GLU A 61 -0.97 3.50 -5.94
CA GLU A 61 -0.72 2.62 -7.07
C GLU A 61 0.48 3.07 -7.87
N ALA A 62 0.62 4.38 -8.09
CA ALA A 62 1.75 4.91 -8.80
C ALA A 62 3.06 4.65 -8.06
N THR A 63 3.03 4.76 -6.74
CA THR A 63 4.22 4.51 -5.92
C THR A 63 4.63 3.04 -6.03
N LEU A 64 3.67 2.13 -5.99
CA LEU A 64 3.97 0.71 -6.15
C LEU A 64 4.50 0.40 -7.54
N ASP A 65 3.93 1.03 -8.55
CA ASP A 65 4.38 0.85 -9.92
C ASP A 65 5.83 1.29 -10.10
N GLU A 66 6.21 2.38 -9.46
CA GLU A 66 7.59 2.86 -9.51
C GLU A 66 8.56 1.88 -8.85
N GLU A 67 8.09 1.11 -7.88
CA GLU A 67 8.92 0.11 -7.21
C GLU A 67 8.90 -1.23 -7.95
N GLY A 68 8.17 -1.32 -9.05
CA GLY A 68 8.12 -2.53 -9.85
C GLY A 68 6.98 -3.47 -9.48
N TYR A 69 6.01 -2.99 -8.71
CA TYR A 69 4.87 -3.80 -8.29
C TYR A 69 3.59 -3.25 -8.92
N THR A 70 2.93 -4.08 -9.70
CA THR A 70 1.69 -3.69 -10.36
C THR A 70 0.50 -4.13 -9.53
N VAL A 71 -0.40 -3.19 -9.26
CA VAL A 71 -1.62 -3.50 -8.53
C VAL A 71 -2.62 -4.13 -9.49
N ALA A 72 -3.08 -5.32 -9.15
CA ALA A 72 -4.11 -6.00 -9.92
C ALA A 72 -5.48 -5.47 -9.51
N LYS A 73 -6.29 -5.12 -10.47
CA LYS A 73 -7.62 -4.58 -10.23
C LYS A 73 -8.71 -5.54 -10.61
#